data_a9c42459f50a69de59099c1ac005c826
#
_entry.id   a9c42459f50a69de59099c1ac005c826
#
_cell.length_a   1.000
_cell.length_b   1.000
_cell.length_c   1.000
_cell.angle_alpha   90.00
_cell.angle_beta   90.00
_cell.angle_gamma   90.00
#
_symmetry.space_group_name_H-M   'P 1'
#
loop_
_entity.id
_entity.type
_entity.pdbx_description
1 polymer ?
#
loop_
_entity_poly.entity_id
_entity_poly.type
_entity_poly.pdbx_seq_one_letter_code
_entity_poly.pdbx_strand_id
1 'polypeptide(L)'
;MRGTRPTGRRCAAENALTEIMSHRILLVDDEPDILEFVKYTLVKEGYEVFTAQNGAEALKAAAQHRPHLILLDMMMPVMDGAQTCRAIREDPQLRDTMVVFLSAVGEEEQQLTGFGVGADDYLTKPIKMKLLVSRVQAILKRIDAETAPAEPAAAGIAVDRERYTVTRDGNEIALPRKEFALLDLLYSSPGKLFSREEIYTKIWGTEVVVGDRTIDVHIRKLRQKIGDERIVTIKGVGYKFEP
;
A
#
# COMPACT_ATOMS: atom_id res chain seq x y z
N MET A 1 -50.39 27.58 -28.96
CA MET A 1 -49.86 27.37 -27.61
C MET A 1 -48.79 26.29 -27.68
N ARG A 2 -47.52 26.66 -27.64
CA ARG A 2 -46.37 25.74 -27.73
C ARG A 2 -45.71 25.69 -26.36
N GLY A 3 -45.77 24.52 -25.72
CA GLY A 3 -45.15 24.30 -24.41
C GLY A 3 -43.65 24.05 -24.57
N THR A 4 -42.84 24.91 -23.96
CA THR A 4 -41.39 24.76 -23.80
C THR A 4 -41.07 23.74 -22.72
N ARG A 5 -40.24 22.73 -23.08
CA ARG A 5 -39.67 21.75 -22.13
C ARG A 5 -38.49 22.37 -21.41
N PRO A 6 -38.30 22.16 -20.12
CA PRO A 6 -37.06 22.56 -19.45
C PRO A 6 -35.98 21.51 -19.64
N THR A 7 -34.95 21.85 -20.44
CA THR A 7 -33.64 21.18 -20.50
C THR A 7 -32.75 21.80 -19.41
N GLY A 8 -32.61 21.15 -18.28
CA GLY A 8 -31.77 21.73 -17.22
C GLY A 8 -31.49 20.84 -16.00
N ARG A 9 -31.61 19.52 -16.11
CA ARG A 9 -31.33 18.63 -14.95
C ARG A 9 -30.31 17.50 -15.17
N ARG A 10 -29.64 17.45 -16.32
CA ARG A 10 -28.66 16.37 -16.60
C ARG A 10 -27.22 16.69 -16.25
N CYS A 11 -26.82 17.95 -16.14
CA CYS A 11 -25.43 18.31 -15.86
C CYS A 11 -25.00 18.25 -14.38
N ALA A 12 -25.93 18.26 -13.44
CA ALA A 12 -25.57 18.24 -12.01
C ALA A 12 -25.33 16.82 -11.44
N ALA A 13 -25.92 15.79 -12.06
CA ALA A 13 -25.74 14.41 -11.62
C ALA A 13 -24.48 13.75 -12.21
N GLU A 14 -23.99 14.21 -13.37
CA GLU A 14 -22.75 13.72 -13.96
C GLU A 14 -21.52 14.31 -13.28
N ASN A 15 -21.58 15.52 -12.70
CA ASN A 15 -20.46 16.09 -11.91
C ASN A 15 -20.37 15.50 -10.50
N ALA A 16 -21.42 14.95 -9.93
CA ALA A 16 -21.39 14.34 -8.60
C ALA A 16 -20.85 12.91 -8.60
N LEU A 17 -20.70 12.27 -9.76
CA LEU A 17 -20.10 10.93 -9.91
C LEU A 17 -18.60 10.97 -10.28
N THR A 18 -18.01 12.15 -10.42
CA THR A 18 -16.60 12.33 -10.81
C THR A 18 -15.75 12.95 -9.68
N GLU A 19 -16.29 13.11 -8.49
CA GLU A 19 -15.49 13.19 -7.26
C GLU A 19 -15.10 11.77 -6.80
N ILE A 20 -14.56 10.97 -7.70
CA ILE A 20 -13.62 9.91 -7.35
C ILE A 20 -12.45 10.65 -6.71
N MET A 21 -12.24 10.46 -5.41
CA MET A 21 -11.17 11.09 -4.65
C MET A 21 -9.85 10.83 -5.38
N SER A 22 -9.41 11.80 -6.17
CA SER A 22 -8.14 11.73 -6.88
C SER A 22 -7.05 11.63 -5.82
N HIS A 23 -6.28 10.54 -5.81
CA HIS A 23 -5.19 10.39 -4.86
C HIS A 23 -4.14 11.48 -5.10
N ARG A 24 -3.72 12.13 -4.02
CA ARG A 24 -2.69 13.15 -4.02
C ARG A 24 -1.32 12.52 -3.82
N ILE A 25 -0.42 12.79 -4.75
CA ILE A 25 0.96 12.29 -4.73
C ILE A 25 1.89 13.49 -4.67
N LEU A 26 2.85 13.49 -3.76
CA LEU A 26 3.95 14.43 -3.73
C LEU A 26 5.20 13.75 -4.30
N LEU A 27 5.74 14.30 -5.37
CA LEU A 27 6.99 13.86 -5.98
C LEU A 27 8.11 14.82 -5.59
N VAL A 28 9.18 14.27 -5.02
CA VAL A 28 10.32 15.04 -4.51
C VAL A 28 11.60 14.53 -5.14
N ASP A 29 12.25 15.38 -5.94
CA ASP A 29 13.50 15.06 -6.63
C ASP A 29 14.19 16.39 -7.00
N ASP A 30 15.50 16.48 -6.90
CA ASP A 30 16.23 17.70 -7.26
C ASP A 30 16.46 17.85 -8.77
N GLU A 31 16.19 16.81 -9.56
CA GLU A 31 16.28 16.80 -11.02
C GLU A 31 14.94 17.24 -11.66
N PRO A 32 14.85 18.45 -12.27
CA PRO A 32 13.60 18.94 -12.87
C PRO A 32 13.05 18.04 -13.97
N ASP A 33 13.92 17.42 -14.75
CA ASP A 33 13.53 16.52 -15.85
C ASP A 33 12.83 15.26 -15.32
N ILE A 34 13.28 14.73 -14.19
CA ILE A 34 12.64 13.59 -13.49
C ILE A 34 11.27 14.01 -12.97
N LEU A 35 11.19 15.18 -12.31
CA LEU A 35 9.92 15.73 -11.83
C LEU A 35 8.90 15.88 -12.96
N GLU A 36 9.30 16.47 -14.10
CA GLU A 36 8.39 16.67 -15.23
C GLU A 36 7.92 15.34 -15.82
N PHE A 37 8.84 14.42 -16.07
CA PHE A 37 8.54 13.14 -16.71
C PHE A 37 7.66 12.24 -15.85
N VAL A 38 7.99 12.11 -14.56
CA VAL A 38 7.22 11.28 -13.61
C VAL A 38 5.86 11.92 -13.34
N LYS A 39 5.80 13.25 -13.13
CA LYS A 39 4.55 13.99 -12.97
C LYS A 39 3.62 13.79 -14.16
N TYR A 40 4.12 13.97 -15.38
CA TYR A 40 3.33 13.76 -16.61
C TYR A 40 2.70 12.37 -16.63
N THR A 41 3.49 11.35 -16.30
CA THR A 41 3.01 9.97 -16.29
C THR A 41 1.91 9.74 -15.24
N LEU A 42 2.12 10.20 -14.01
CA LEU A 42 1.15 10.01 -12.92
C LEU A 42 -0.15 10.81 -13.13
N VAL A 43 -0.05 12.03 -13.64
CA VAL A 43 -1.24 12.83 -14.00
C VAL A 43 -2.06 12.14 -15.10
N LYS A 44 -1.41 11.50 -16.08
CA LYS A 44 -2.08 10.73 -17.13
C LYS A 44 -2.82 9.51 -16.57
N GLU A 45 -2.35 8.93 -15.47
CA GLU A 45 -3.03 7.85 -14.74
C GLU A 45 -4.16 8.36 -13.81
N GLY A 46 -4.42 9.67 -13.78
CA GLY A 46 -5.54 10.27 -13.04
C GLY A 46 -5.20 10.74 -11.63
N TYR A 47 -3.92 10.80 -11.24
CA TYR A 47 -3.49 11.29 -9.94
C TYR A 47 -3.33 12.80 -9.89
N GLU A 48 -3.57 13.41 -8.74
CA GLU A 48 -3.20 14.81 -8.46
C GLU A 48 -1.75 14.83 -7.96
N VAL A 49 -0.85 15.51 -8.71
CA VAL A 49 0.60 15.44 -8.46
C VAL A 49 1.17 16.80 -8.14
N PHE A 50 1.73 16.92 -6.94
CA PHE A 50 2.53 18.06 -6.48
C PHE A 50 4.01 17.71 -6.57
N THR A 51 4.87 18.73 -6.67
CA THR A 51 6.32 18.54 -6.81
C THR A 51 7.08 19.41 -5.83
N ALA A 52 8.25 18.95 -5.39
CA ALA A 52 9.21 19.71 -4.60
C ALA A 52 10.64 19.32 -5.03
N GLN A 53 11.61 20.23 -4.89
CA GLN A 53 12.99 20.00 -5.33
C GLN A 53 13.96 19.64 -4.20
N ASN A 54 13.50 19.66 -2.94
CA ASN A 54 14.29 19.28 -1.77
C ASN A 54 13.35 18.97 -0.61
N GLY A 55 13.92 18.42 0.47
CA GLY A 55 13.15 18.00 1.64
C GLY A 55 12.44 19.15 2.35
N ALA A 56 13.03 20.34 2.41
CA ALA A 56 12.42 21.49 3.06
C ALA A 56 11.17 22.00 2.33
N GLU A 57 11.18 21.98 1.01
CA GLU A 57 10.00 22.24 0.18
C GLU A 57 8.97 21.12 0.30
N ALA A 58 9.44 19.85 0.33
CA ALA A 58 8.58 18.68 0.49
C ALA A 58 7.74 18.75 1.77
N LEU A 59 8.32 19.12 2.90
CA LEU A 59 7.59 19.25 4.16
C LEU A 59 6.52 20.34 4.10
N LYS A 60 6.81 21.49 3.47
CA LYS A 60 5.81 22.55 3.25
C LYS A 60 4.66 22.09 2.35
N ALA A 61 5.01 21.44 1.23
CA ALA A 61 4.02 20.92 0.30
C ALA A 61 3.17 19.80 0.94
N ALA A 62 3.80 18.91 1.73
CA ALA A 62 3.10 17.85 2.44
C ALA A 62 2.10 18.41 3.48
N ALA A 63 2.51 19.41 4.27
CA ALA A 63 1.62 20.07 5.22
C ALA A 63 0.42 20.76 4.54
N GLN A 64 0.65 21.40 3.38
CA GLN A 64 -0.37 22.10 2.62
C GLN A 64 -1.35 21.17 1.90
N HIS A 65 -0.83 20.16 1.22
CA HIS A 65 -1.61 19.32 0.29
C HIS A 65 -2.04 17.97 0.89
N ARG A 66 -1.42 17.56 2.01
CA ARG A 66 -1.69 16.28 2.69
C ARG A 66 -1.74 15.11 1.70
N PRO A 67 -0.62 14.79 1.04
CA PRO A 67 -0.57 13.73 0.05
C PRO A 67 -0.81 12.37 0.71
N HIS A 68 -1.40 11.44 -0.05
CA HIS A 68 -1.56 10.05 0.38
C HIS A 68 -0.25 9.26 0.20
N LEU A 69 0.57 9.68 -0.77
CA LEU A 69 1.85 9.05 -1.11
C LEU A 69 2.89 10.12 -1.39
N ILE A 70 4.11 9.92 -0.88
CA ILE A 70 5.29 10.71 -1.21
C ILE A 70 6.30 9.81 -1.92
N LEU A 71 6.66 10.17 -3.15
CA LEU A 71 7.80 9.59 -3.88
C LEU A 71 8.99 10.50 -3.61
N LEU A 72 10.01 10.00 -2.93
CA LEU A 72 11.04 10.82 -2.32
C LEU A 72 12.43 10.36 -2.76
N ASP A 73 13.16 11.22 -3.44
CA ASP A 73 14.56 10.95 -3.73
C ASP A 73 15.40 10.94 -2.45
N MET A 74 16.37 10.02 -2.41
CA MET A 74 17.28 9.87 -1.28
C MET A 74 18.32 11.01 -1.21
N MET A 75 18.86 11.38 -2.36
CA MET A 75 20.00 12.28 -2.46
C MET A 75 19.58 13.63 -3.01
N MET A 76 19.33 14.59 -2.14
CA MET A 76 18.93 15.93 -2.52
C MET A 76 19.74 16.98 -1.74
N PRO A 77 19.95 18.20 -2.32
CA PRO A 77 20.56 19.30 -1.60
C PRO A 77 19.63 19.85 -0.51
N VAL A 78 20.20 20.61 0.43
CA VAL A 78 19.52 21.31 1.52
C VAL A 78 19.01 20.36 2.61
N MET A 79 18.17 19.38 2.25
CA MET A 79 17.61 18.38 3.15
C MET A 79 17.41 17.08 2.35
N ASP A 80 18.10 16.03 2.75
CA ASP A 80 18.07 14.73 2.08
C ASP A 80 16.76 13.95 2.35
N GLY A 81 16.57 12.84 1.60
CA GLY A 81 15.37 12.03 1.72
C GLY A 81 15.22 11.39 3.09
N ALA A 82 16.30 10.92 3.71
CA ALA A 82 16.24 10.28 5.03
C ALA A 82 15.84 11.28 6.14
N GLN A 83 16.40 12.49 6.10
CA GLN A 83 16.01 13.58 7.01
C GLN A 83 14.55 13.98 6.81
N THR A 84 14.12 14.07 5.55
CA THR A 84 12.74 14.40 5.18
C THR A 84 11.76 13.33 5.68
N CYS A 85 12.04 12.06 5.46
CA CYS A 85 11.21 10.95 5.92
C CYS A 85 11.09 10.93 7.45
N ARG A 86 12.20 11.15 8.17
CA ARG A 86 12.17 11.26 9.64
C ARG A 86 11.27 12.40 10.11
N ALA A 87 11.39 13.58 9.52
CA ALA A 87 10.53 14.71 9.85
C ALA A 87 9.05 14.45 9.57
N ILE A 88 8.72 13.73 8.46
CA ILE A 88 7.36 13.28 8.16
C ILE A 88 6.83 12.34 9.25
N ARG A 89 7.64 11.39 9.73
CA ARG A 89 7.22 10.43 10.77
C ARG A 89 7.07 11.07 12.16
N GLU A 90 7.81 12.14 12.42
CA GLU A 90 7.70 12.92 13.67
C GLU A 90 6.48 13.87 13.68
N ASP A 91 5.94 14.23 12.52
CA ASP A 91 4.76 15.09 12.42
C ASP A 91 3.46 14.26 12.58
N PRO A 92 2.64 14.51 13.61
CA PRO A 92 1.39 13.79 13.84
C PRO A 92 0.37 13.87 12.68
N GLN A 93 0.47 14.87 11.81
CA GLN A 93 -0.43 15.06 10.67
C GLN A 93 0.06 14.37 9.40
N LEU A 94 1.33 14.00 9.33
CA LEU A 94 1.98 13.43 8.15
C LEU A 94 2.51 12.01 8.37
N ARG A 95 2.63 11.57 9.61
CA ARG A 95 3.27 10.29 9.98
C ARG A 95 2.65 9.07 9.30
N ASP A 96 1.35 9.14 8.95
CA ASP A 96 0.60 8.05 8.31
C ASP A 96 0.66 8.14 6.77
N THR A 97 1.31 9.19 6.21
CA THR A 97 1.52 9.32 4.78
C THR A 97 2.51 8.26 4.29
N MET A 98 2.14 7.53 3.23
CA MET A 98 3.04 6.52 2.64
C MET A 98 4.26 7.19 2.00
N VAL A 99 5.44 6.67 2.29
CA VAL A 99 6.72 7.19 1.75
C VAL A 99 7.45 6.09 0.98
N VAL A 100 7.69 6.33 -0.30
CA VAL A 100 8.47 5.46 -1.18
C VAL A 100 9.74 6.18 -1.60
N PHE A 101 10.88 5.60 -1.28
CA PHE A 101 12.15 6.15 -1.73
C PHE A 101 12.45 5.84 -3.20
N LEU A 102 13.02 6.81 -3.88
CA LEU A 102 13.66 6.65 -5.18
C LEU A 102 15.18 6.62 -4.93
N SER A 103 15.85 5.49 -5.16
CA SER A 103 17.26 5.32 -4.84
C SER A 103 18.09 4.87 -6.06
N ALA A 104 19.37 5.25 -6.12
CA ALA A 104 20.27 4.74 -7.15
C ALA A 104 20.59 3.25 -6.95
N VAL A 105 20.94 2.54 -8.05
CA VAL A 105 21.39 1.15 -8.00
C VAL A 105 22.73 1.06 -7.24
N GLY A 106 22.85 0.15 -6.29
CA GLY A 106 24.08 -0.11 -5.54
C GLY A 106 24.12 0.49 -4.13
N GLU A 107 23.08 1.18 -3.69
CA GLU A 107 23.02 1.81 -2.37
C GLU A 107 22.30 0.92 -1.34
N GLU A 108 22.70 -0.34 -1.22
CA GLU A 108 22.09 -1.28 -0.26
C GLU A 108 22.19 -0.77 1.20
N GLU A 109 23.27 -0.09 1.56
CA GLU A 109 23.41 0.54 2.90
C GLU A 109 22.44 1.69 3.10
N GLN A 110 22.11 2.44 2.05
CA GLN A 110 21.12 3.52 2.12
C GLN A 110 19.70 2.97 2.20
N GLN A 111 19.40 1.84 1.55
CA GLN A 111 18.13 1.14 1.70
C GLN A 111 17.93 0.66 3.15
N LEU A 112 18.96 0.12 3.79
CA LEU A 112 18.92 -0.26 5.21
C LEU A 112 18.71 0.95 6.13
N THR A 113 19.37 2.07 5.82
CA THR A 113 19.19 3.34 6.57
C THR A 113 17.77 3.87 6.37
N GLY A 114 17.23 3.82 5.17
CA GLY A 114 15.88 4.27 4.85
C GLY A 114 14.78 3.44 5.52
N PHE A 115 14.91 2.12 5.62
CA PHE A 115 13.99 1.29 6.42
C PHE A 115 14.06 1.66 7.92
N GLY A 116 15.26 2.03 8.40
CA GLY A 116 15.45 2.52 9.77
C GLY A 116 14.76 3.85 10.07
N VAL A 117 14.45 4.66 9.05
CA VAL A 117 13.73 5.94 9.20
C VAL A 117 12.22 5.85 8.89
N GLY A 118 11.70 4.65 8.59
CA GLY A 118 10.27 4.41 8.47
C GLY A 118 9.68 4.58 7.06
N ALA A 119 10.44 4.29 6.01
CA ALA A 119 9.91 4.21 4.65
C ALA A 119 9.06 2.95 4.44
N ASP A 120 8.07 3.04 3.56
CA ASP A 120 7.12 1.96 3.28
C ASP A 120 7.55 1.08 2.10
N ASP A 121 8.27 1.66 1.12
CA ASP A 121 8.79 0.92 -0.06
C ASP A 121 9.98 1.66 -0.70
N TYR A 122 10.62 1.00 -1.69
CA TYR A 122 11.75 1.51 -2.47
C TYR A 122 11.60 1.23 -3.94
N LEU A 123 12.02 2.19 -4.77
CA LEU A 123 12.14 2.05 -6.21
C LEU A 123 13.54 2.47 -6.65
N THR A 124 14.20 1.62 -7.44
CA THR A 124 15.54 1.91 -7.93
C THR A 124 15.50 2.77 -9.19
N LYS A 125 16.36 3.79 -9.25
CA LYS A 125 16.68 4.54 -10.47
C LYS A 125 17.63 3.71 -11.36
N PRO A 126 17.51 3.68 -12.71
CA PRO A 126 16.56 4.47 -13.50
C PRO A 126 15.12 3.95 -13.39
N ILE A 127 14.19 4.89 -13.21
CA ILE A 127 12.78 4.58 -12.91
C ILE A 127 12.09 4.00 -14.15
N LYS A 128 11.68 2.75 -14.06
CA LYS A 128 10.84 2.10 -15.09
C LYS A 128 9.38 2.52 -14.87
N MET A 129 8.84 3.39 -15.72
CA MET A 129 7.51 3.99 -15.54
C MET A 129 6.39 2.96 -15.31
N LYS A 130 6.37 1.84 -16.05
CA LYS A 130 5.38 0.78 -15.84
C LYS A 130 5.45 0.18 -14.43
N LEU A 131 6.67 0.02 -13.90
CA LEU A 131 6.88 -0.48 -12.54
C LEU A 131 6.46 0.55 -11.50
N LEU A 132 6.81 1.83 -11.70
CA LEU A 132 6.38 2.92 -10.83
C LEU A 132 4.85 2.98 -10.73
N VAL A 133 4.15 3.04 -11.86
CA VAL A 133 2.68 3.10 -11.91
C VAL A 133 2.06 1.90 -11.20
N SER A 134 2.55 0.68 -11.48
CA SER A 134 2.07 -0.53 -10.81
C SER A 134 2.27 -0.51 -9.29
N ARG A 135 3.42 0.01 -8.82
CA ARG A 135 3.70 0.16 -7.38
C ARG A 135 2.81 1.20 -6.73
N VAL A 136 2.68 2.38 -7.35
CA VAL A 136 1.79 3.46 -6.89
C VAL A 136 0.36 2.95 -6.76
N GLN A 137 -0.17 2.26 -7.78
CA GLN A 137 -1.51 1.67 -7.76
C GLN A 137 -1.66 0.66 -6.60
N ALA A 138 -0.67 -0.20 -6.38
CA ALA A 138 -0.71 -1.19 -5.32
C ALA A 138 -0.73 -0.55 -3.92
N ILE A 139 0.05 0.52 -3.73
CA ILE A 139 0.12 1.26 -2.46
C ILE A 139 -1.19 2.00 -2.20
N LEU A 140 -1.68 2.76 -3.18
CA LEU A 140 -2.91 3.55 -3.04
C LEU A 140 -4.14 2.66 -2.83
N LYS A 141 -4.20 1.50 -3.49
CA LYS A 141 -5.25 0.50 -3.25
C LYS A 141 -5.28 -0.01 -1.80
N ARG A 142 -4.13 -0.07 -1.12
CA ARG A 142 -4.09 -0.41 0.32
C ARG A 142 -4.70 0.71 1.16
N ILE A 143 -4.37 1.97 0.85
CA ILE A 143 -4.95 3.15 1.53
C ILE A 143 -6.48 3.16 1.38
N ASP A 144 -7.00 2.88 0.18
CA ASP A 144 -8.44 2.80 -0.05
C ASP A 144 -9.11 1.67 0.75
N ALA A 145 -8.43 0.54 0.89
CA ALA A 145 -8.92 -0.59 1.68
C ALA A 145 -8.90 -0.29 3.19
N GLU A 146 -8.02 0.59 3.65
CA GLU A 146 -7.93 1.04 5.05
C GLU A 146 -8.93 2.15 5.37
N THR A 147 -9.27 3.01 4.38
CA THR A 147 -10.27 4.07 4.52
C THR A 147 -11.70 3.61 4.21
N ALA A 148 -11.88 2.48 3.53
CA ALA A 148 -13.19 1.86 3.42
C ALA A 148 -13.72 1.52 4.82
N PRO A 149 -14.99 1.88 5.16
CA PRO A 149 -15.57 1.44 6.42
C PRO A 149 -15.36 -0.06 6.51
N ALA A 150 -14.70 -0.51 7.59
CA ALA A 150 -14.41 -1.91 7.82
C ALA A 150 -15.70 -2.70 7.54
N GLU A 151 -15.70 -3.53 6.51
CA GLU A 151 -16.77 -4.51 6.36
C GLU A 151 -16.86 -5.25 7.70
N PRO A 152 -18.07 -5.51 8.22
CA PRO A 152 -18.23 -6.04 9.55
C PRO A 152 -17.32 -7.24 9.70
N ALA A 153 -16.42 -7.15 10.69
CA ALA A 153 -15.40 -8.15 10.98
C ALA A 153 -16.02 -9.53 10.84
N ALA A 154 -15.58 -10.30 9.86
CA ALA A 154 -16.08 -11.64 9.64
C ALA A 154 -15.91 -12.40 10.94
N ALA A 155 -17.05 -12.58 11.65
CA ALA A 155 -17.22 -13.35 12.88
C ALA A 155 -15.98 -13.42 13.79
N GLY A 156 -15.73 -12.36 14.56
CA GLY A 156 -14.83 -12.40 15.71
C GLY A 156 -13.32 -12.31 15.44
N ILE A 157 -12.88 -12.16 14.19
CA ILE A 157 -11.46 -11.96 13.85
C ILE A 157 -11.28 -10.60 13.19
N ALA A 158 -10.37 -9.78 13.70
CA ALA A 158 -9.89 -8.56 13.06
C ALA A 158 -8.36 -8.65 12.84
N VAL A 159 -7.91 -8.22 11.68
CA VAL A 159 -6.48 -8.22 11.29
C VAL A 159 -5.99 -6.78 11.26
N ASP A 160 -5.06 -6.46 12.15
CA ASP A 160 -4.36 -5.17 12.17
C ASP A 160 -3.04 -5.29 11.41
N ARG A 161 -3.01 -4.69 10.22
CA ARG A 161 -1.86 -4.75 9.32
C ARG A 161 -0.72 -3.86 9.75
N GLU A 162 -1.01 -2.77 10.48
CA GLU A 162 0.02 -1.84 10.95
C GLU A 162 0.81 -2.44 12.11
N ARG A 163 0.08 -3.06 13.04
CA ARG A 163 0.67 -3.65 14.25
C ARG A 163 1.11 -5.10 14.06
N TYR A 164 0.83 -5.70 12.91
CA TYR A 164 1.04 -7.13 12.65
C TYR A 164 0.37 -8.04 13.69
N THR A 165 -0.79 -7.59 14.17
CA THR A 165 -1.57 -8.31 15.19
C THR A 165 -2.92 -8.76 14.64
N VAL A 166 -3.46 -9.74 15.30
CA VAL A 166 -4.78 -10.29 15.01
C VAL A 166 -5.58 -10.27 16.30
N THR A 167 -6.79 -9.74 16.26
CA THR A 167 -7.71 -9.79 17.39
C THR A 167 -8.74 -10.86 17.13
N ARG A 168 -8.92 -11.80 18.07
CA ARG A 168 -9.98 -12.79 18.09
C ARG A 168 -10.79 -12.64 19.36
N ASP A 169 -12.10 -12.45 19.23
CA ASP A 169 -13.03 -12.30 20.35
C ASP A 169 -12.55 -11.27 21.39
N GLY A 170 -11.95 -10.16 20.93
CA GLY A 170 -11.41 -9.09 21.78
C GLY A 170 -10.00 -9.35 22.32
N ASN A 171 -9.41 -10.53 22.09
CA ASN A 171 -8.05 -10.85 22.53
C ASN A 171 -7.05 -10.68 21.38
N GLU A 172 -5.99 -9.92 21.64
CA GLU A 172 -4.91 -9.71 20.69
C GLU A 172 -3.99 -10.94 20.63
N ILE A 173 -3.70 -11.42 19.41
CA ILE A 173 -2.83 -12.54 19.12
C ILE A 173 -1.67 -12.07 18.29
N ALA A 174 -0.46 -12.12 18.84
CA ALA A 174 0.76 -11.85 18.07
C ALA A 174 1.11 -13.05 17.16
N LEU A 175 1.27 -12.77 15.87
CA LEU A 175 1.66 -13.78 14.90
C LEU A 175 3.09 -13.53 14.41
N PRO A 176 3.92 -14.58 14.24
CA PRO A 176 5.17 -14.47 13.49
C PRO A 176 4.91 -13.96 12.07
N ARG A 177 5.83 -13.19 11.51
CA ARG A 177 5.68 -12.49 10.24
C ARG A 177 5.11 -13.34 9.09
N LYS A 178 5.53 -14.60 8.95
CA LYS A 178 5.04 -15.49 7.89
C LYS A 178 3.64 -16.04 8.17
N GLU A 179 3.29 -16.25 9.43
CA GLU A 179 1.93 -16.63 9.83
C GLU A 179 0.96 -15.48 9.60
N PHE A 180 1.38 -14.26 9.96
CA PHE A 180 0.60 -13.05 9.70
C PHE A 180 0.36 -12.86 8.19
N ALA A 181 1.42 -12.89 7.37
CA ALA A 181 1.31 -12.73 5.92
C ALA A 181 0.41 -13.79 5.27
N LEU A 182 0.44 -15.02 5.78
CA LEU A 182 -0.42 -16.10 5.31
C LEU A 182 -1.89 -15.87 5.68
N LEU A 183 -2.16 -15.45 6.90
CA LEU A 183 -3.51 -15.11 7.32
C LEU A 183 -4.04 -13.90 6.55
N ASP A 184 -3.26 -12.84 6.45
CA ASP A 184 -3.62 -11.63 5.73
C ASP A 184 -3.96 -11.91 4.25
N LEU A 185 -3.16 -12.75 3.59
CA LEU A 185 -3.45 -13.17 2.22
C LEU A 185 -4.80 -13.89 2.11
N LEU A 186 -5.08 -14.85 2.99
CA LEU A 186 -6.32 -15.62 2.96
C LEU A 186 -7.53 -14.76 3.37
N TYR A 187 -7.34 -13.92 4.39
CA TYR A 187 -8.37 -13.01 4.92
C TYR A 187 -8.73 -11.88 3.94
N SER A 188 -7.79 -11.45 3.10
CA SER A 188 -8.03 -10.39 2.10
C SER A 188 -9.08 -10.73 1.04
N SER A 189 -9.44 -12.00 0.91
CA SER A 189 -10.44 -12.46 -0.05
C SER A 189 -11.16 -13.69 0.51
N PRO A 190 -12.10 -13.50 1.45
CA PRO A 190 -12.85 -14.59 2.06
C PRO A 190 -13.59 -15.44 1.00
N GLY A 191 -13.56 -16.74 1.17
CA GLY A 191 -14.14 -17.71 0.23
C GLY A 191 -13.29 -17.99 -1.00
N LYS A 192 -12.30 -17.14 -1.34
CA LYS A 192 -11.40 -17.39 -2.47
C LYS A 192 -10.44 -18.53 -2.13
N LEU A 193 -10.32 -19.49 -3.05
CA LEU A 193 -9.34 -20.56 -2.98
C LEU A 193 -7.99 -20.08 -3.51
N PHE A 194 -6.96 -20.14 -2.69
CA PHE A 194 -5.57 -19.90 -3.06
C PHE A 194 -4.85 -21.22 -3.24
N SER A 195 -4.21 -21.44 -4.39
CA SER A 195 -3.39 -22.62 -4.60
C SER A 195 -2.11 -22.56 -3.73
N ARG A 196 -1.50 -23.73 -3.49
CA ARG A 196 -0.21 -23.78 -2.76
C ARG A 196 0.87 -22.99 -3.47
N GLU A 197 0.94 -23.08 -4.79
CA GLU A 197 1.89 -22.32 -5.61
C GLU A 197 1.66 -20.81 -5.52
N GLU A 198 0.39 -20.37 -5.59
CA GLU A 198 0.03 -18.95 -5.44
C GLU A 198 0.39 -18.42 -4.05
N ILE A 199 0.09 -19.16 -2.98
CA ILE A 199 0.47 -18.81 -1.60
C ILE A 199 1.99 -18.72 -1.48
N TYR A 200 2.67 -19.70 -2.03
CA TYR A 200 4.11 -19.80 -1.96
C TYR A 200 4.79 -18.59 -2.62
N THR A 201 4.43 -18.31 -3.87
CA THR A 201 4.98 -17.19 -4.64
C THR A 201 4.74 -15.84 -3.95
N LYS A 202 3.53 -15.64 -3.37
CA LYS A 202 3.19 -14.36 -2.73
C LYS A 202 3.88 -14.14 -1.38
N ILE A 203 4.17 -15.20 -0.62
CA ILE A 203 4.68 -15.07 0.76
C ILE A 203 6.18 -15.35 0.85
N TRP A 204 6.71 -16.25 0.02
CA TRP A 204 8.14 -16.64 0.04
C TRP A 204 8.93 -16.15 -1.17
N GLY A 205 8.25 -15.78 -2.27
CA GLY A 205 8.90 -15.36 -3.53
C GLY A 205 9.20 -16.54 -4.45
N THR A 206 9.70 -16.22 -5.65
CA THR A 206 9.95 -17.21 -6.72
C THR A 206 11.30 -17.92 -6.63
N GLU A 207 12.23 -17.40 -5.84
CA GLU A 207 13.62 -17.90 -5.80
C GLU A 207 13.92 -18.96 -4.71
N VAL A 208 12.96 -19.24 -3.85
CA VAL A 208 13.18 -20.16 -2.71
C VAL A 208 12.53 -21.51 -3.00
N VAL A 209 13.33 -22.53 -3.26
CA VAL A 209 12.87 -23.93 -3.33
C VAL A 209 12.70 -24.44 -1.91
N VAL A 210 11.49 -24.34 -1.35
CA VAL A 210 11.14 -24.92 -0.04
C VAL A 210 10.09 -26.01 -0.27
N GLY A 211 10.20 -27.11 0.48
CA GLY A 211 9.33 -28.26 0.29
C GLY A 211 7.85 -27.98 0.57
N ASP A 212 6.95 -28.71 -0.10
CA ASP A 212 5.49 -28.60 -0.03
C ASP A 212 4.89 -28.58 1.39
N ARG A 213 5.63 -29.04 2.38
CA ARG A 213 5.19 -29.12 3.79
C ARG A 213 5.28 -27.80 4.56
N THR A 214 5.97 -26.80 4.04
CA THR A 214 6.19 -25.53 4.75
C THR A 214 4.88 -24.77 4.99
N ILE A 215 4.01 -24.71 3.99
CA ILE A 215 2.70 -24.04 4.10
C ILE A 215 1.82 -24.77 5.12
N ASP A 216 1.78 -26.09 5.05
CA ASP A 216 0.93 -26.92 5.93
C ASP A 216 1.28 -26.73 7.41
N VAL A 217 2.56 -26.56 7.73
CA VAL A 217 3.03 -26.26 9.09
C VAL A 217 2.54 -24.90 9.57
N HIS A 218 2.61 -23.86 8.72
CA HIS A 218 2.12 -22.52 9.06
C HIS A 218 0.59 -22.49 9.17
N ILE A 219 -0.13 -23.18 8.29
CA ILE A 219 -1.59 -23.34 8.39
C ILE A 219 -1.99 -24.01 9.71
N ARG A 220 -1.29 -25.09 10.09
CA ARG A 220 -1.56 -25.77 11.38
C ARG A 220 -1.34 -24.82 12.57
N LYS A 221 -0.26 -24.07 12.58
CA LYS A 221 0.03 -23.09 13.64
C LYS A 221 -1.00 -21.96 13.69
N LEU A 222 -1.42 -21.47 12.53
CA LEU A 222 -2.50 -20.48 12.44
C LEU A 222 -3.80 -21.01 13.03
N ARG A 223 -4.23 -22.20 12.61
CA ARG A 223 -5.45 -22.82 13.12
C ARG A 223 -5.46 -22.96 14.65
N GLN A 224 -4.33 -23.32 15.23
CA GLN A 224 -4.20 -23.40 16.70
C GLN A 224 -4.43 -22.05 17.40
N LYS A 225 -4.15 -20.93 16.72
CA LYS A 225 -4.26 -19.58 17.27
C LYS A 225 -5.61 -18.92 16.97
N ILE A 226 -6.11 -19.07 15.74
CA ILE A 226 -7.32 -18.37 15.27
C ILE A 226 -8.57 -19.27 15.19
N GLY A 227 -8.44 -20.59 15.40
CA GLY A 227 -9.50 -21.59 15.27
C GLY A 227 -9.37 -22.43 14.00
N ASP A 228 -9.70 -23.72 14.14
CA ASP A 228 -9.55 -24.71 13.06
C ASP A 228 -10.55 -24.50 11.92
N GLU A 229 -11.70 -23.93 12.21
CA GLU A 229 -12.83 -23.76 11.29
C GLU A 229 -12.62 -22.66 10.26
N ARG A 230 -11.74 -21.69 10.54
CA ARG A 230 -11.57 -20.48 9.71
C ARG A 230 -10.76 -20.70 8.43
N ILE A 231 -9.87 -21.65 8.43
CA ILE A 231 -9.04 -21.94 7.25
C ILE A 231 -9.41 -23.33 6.74
N VAL A 232 -10.09 -23.39 5.62
CA VAL A 232 -10.53 -24.64 5.00
C VAL A 232 -9.46 -25.14 4.02
N THR A 233 -9.14 -26.44 4.11
CA THR A 233 -8.25 -27.13 3.20
C THR A 233 -9.03 -27.78 2.05
N ILE A 234 -8.71 -27.45 0.80
CA ILE A 234 -9.16 -28.22 -0.35
C ILE A 234 -8.03 -29.15 -0.75
N LYS A 235 -8.22 -30.44 -0.49
CA LYS A 235 -7.19 -31.47 -0.70
C LYS A 235 -6.64 -31.43 -2.13
N GLY A 236 -5.32 -31.43 -2.28
CA GLY A 236 -4.64 -31.39 -3.57
C GLY A 236 -4.63 -30.05 -4.27
N VAL A 237 -5.33 -29.01 -3.77
CA VAL A 237 -5.43 -27.69 -4.40
C VAL A 237 -4.82 -26.59 -3.53
N GLY A 238 -5.38 -26.33 -2.35
CA GLY A 238 -4.89 -25.21 -1.53
C GLY A 238 -5.77 -24.92 -0.32
N TYR A 239 -5.85 -23.63 0.02
CA TYR A 239 -6.51 -23.14 1.22
C TYR A 239 -7.39 -21.95 0.92
N LYS A 240 -8.47 -21.78 1.69
CA LYS A 240 -9.33 -20.59 1.69
C LYS A 240 -9.69 -20.20 3.12
N PHE A 241 -9.98 -18.91 3.32
CA PHE A 241 -10.54 -18.40 4.56
C PHE A 241 -12.07 -18.38 4.47
N GLU A 242 -12.73 -18.89 5.47
CA GLU A 242 -14.18 -18.77 5.64
C GLU A 242 -14.49 -17.90 6.87
N PRO A 243 -15.38 -16.89 6.71
CA PRO A 243 -15.72 -15.95 7.78
C PRO A 243 -16.47 -16.63 8.95
#